data_f96c112045e69cf92a826370620cd041
#
_entry.id   f96c112045e69cf92a826370620cd041
#
_cell.length_a   1.000
_cell.length_b   1.000
_cell.length_c   1.000
_cell.angle_alpha   90.00
_cell.angle_beta   90.00
_cell.angle_gamma   90.00
#
_symmetry.space_group_name_H-M   'P 1'
#
loop_
_entity.id
_entity.type
_entity.pdbx_description
1 polymer ?
#
loop_
_entity_poly.entity_id
_entity_poly.type
_entity_poly.pdbx_seq_one_letter_code
_entity_poly.pdbx_strand_id
1 'polypeptide(L)'
;MAHAESLPLAEGPETFEWEYIDPCKLLPQLVESSEALSKLYERALSENPPSLERPWHLVLTWDEFCPGNKLKVDNRRKCMDLSMNFLELGPAALSQDWTWLTPICVRTCMIKAVRGGVASDAPSFP
;
A
#
# COMPACT_ATOMS: atom_id res chain seq x y z
N MET A 1 8.47 12.98 -0.75
CA MET A 1 7.79 11.74 -1.19
C MET A 1 6.67 11.31 -0.24
N ALA A 2 6.81 11.51 1.07
CA ALA A 2 5.70 11.30 2.01
C ALA A 2 4.64 12.38 1.87
N HIS A 3 3.38 11.98 1.89
CA HIS A 3 2.23 12.86 1.85
C HIS A 3 1.44 12.71 3.14
N ALA A 4 0.85 13.81 3.60
CA ALA A 4 -0.04 13.84 4.74
C ALA A 4 -1.41 14.33 4.31
N GLU A 5 -2.45 13.68 4.78
CA GLU A 5 -3.83 14.01 4.46
C GLU A 5 -4.66 14.01 5.74
N SER A 6 -5.52 15.02 5.90
CA SER A 6 -6.38 15.13 7.08
C SER A 6 -7.73 14.48 6.80
N LEU A 7 -8.10 13.50 7.61
CA LEU A 7 -9.36 12.78 7.50
C LEU A 7 -10.28 13.12 8.68
N PRO A 8 -11.59 13.32 8.43
CA PRO A 8 -12.52 13.60 9.51
C PRO A 8 -12.73 12.39 10.42
N LEU A 9 -12.73 12.62 11.73
CA LEU A 9 -13.10 11.59 12.69
C LEU A 9 -14.63 11.41 12.73
N ALA A 10 -15.08 10.20 13.08
CA ALA A 10 -16.50 9.87 13.18
C ALA A 10 -17.19 10.66 14.31
N GLU A 11 -16.46 10.99 15.37
CA GLU A 11 -16.94 11.75 16.51
C GLU A 11 -16.16 13.06 16.67
N GLY A 12 -16.88 14.19 16.80
CA GLY A 12 -16.30 15.50 17.03
C GLY A 12 -15.73 16.19 15.78
N PRO A 13 -15.22 17.45 15.96
CA PRO A 13 -14.66 18.24 14.88
C PRO A 13 -13.19 17.91 14.57
N GLU A 14 -12.55 17.04 15.34
CA GLU A 14 -11.15 16.67 15.13
C GLU A 14 -10.94 15.89 13.85
N THR A 15 -9.75 16.01 13.29
CA THR A 15 -9.32 15.27 12.10
C THR A 15 -8.14 14.38 12.44
N PHE A 16 -8.00 13.27 11.71
CA PHE A 16 -6.85 12.40 11.76
C PHE A 16 -5.95 12.71 10.55
N GLU A 17 -4.70 13.05 10.82
CA GLU A 17 -3.70 13.22 9.79
C GLU A 17 -2.99 11.90 9.55
N TRP A 18 -3.10 11.37 8.33
CA TRP A 18 -2.44 10.14 7.93
C TRP A 18 -1.38 10.41 6.87
N GLU A 19 -0.30 9.65 6.94
CA GLU A 19 0.79 9.77 6.00
C GLU A 19 0.86 8.55 5.09
N TYR A 20 1.15 8.80 3.84
CA TYR A 20 1.38 7.75 2.87
C TYR A 20 2.49 8.17 1.90
N ILE A 21 3.10 7.18 1.25
CA ILE A 21 4.10 7.41 0.22
C ILE A 21 3.41 7.31 -1.14
N ASP A 22 3.57 8.32 -1.99
CA ASP A 22 3.00 8.30 -3.33
C ASP A 22 3.56 7.12 -4.14
N PRO A 23 2.74 6.11 -4.46
CA PRO A 23 3.22 4.93 -5.17
C PRO A 23 3.72 5.22 -6.57
N CYS A 24 3.22 6.26 -7.22
CA CYS A 24 3.69 6.68 -8.55
C CYS A 24 5.13 7.20 -8.52
N LYS A 25 5.58 7.70 -7.39
CA LYS A 25 6.97 8.14 -7.17
C LYS A 25 7.83 7.04 -6.56
N LEU A 26 7.25 6.23 -5.70
CA LEU A 26 7.95 5.16 -5.01
C LEU A 26 8.38 4.05 -5.98
N LEU A 27 7.49 3.62 -6.86
CA LEU A 27 7.73 2.50 -7.76
C LEU A 27 8.94 2.71 -8.67
N PRO A 28 9.10 3.85 -9.39
CA PRO A 28 10.28 4.08 -10.21
C PRO A 28 11.59 4.04 -9.41
N GLN A 29 11.60 4.58 -8.20
CA GLN A 29 12.78 4.57 -7.34
C GLN A 29 13.17 3.15 -6.90
N LEU A 30 12.20 2.32 -6.55
CA LEU A 30 12.45 0.94 -6.18
C LEU A 30 12.95 0.12 -7.37
N VAL A 31 12.38 0.31 -8.53
CA VAL A 31 12.81 -0.37 -9.76
C VAL A 31 14.24 0.02 -10.12
N GLU A 32 14.62 1.30 -10.00
CA GLU A 32 15.99 1.75 -10.24
C GLU A 32 16.98 1.17 -9.22
N SER A 33 16.57 1.05 -7.96
CA SER A 33 17.45 0.59 -6.88
C SER A 33 17.62 -0.92 -6.80
N SER A 34 16.78 -1.69 -7.47
CA SER A 34 16.78 -3.16 -7.43
C SER A 34 16.86 -3.77 -8.82
N GLU A 35 17.96 -4.44 -9.11
CA GLU A 35 18.15 -5.15 -10.38
C GLU A 35 17.09 -6.25 -10.57
N ALA A 36 16.74 -6.96 -9.51
CA ALA A 36 15.72 -8.00 -9.55
C ALA A 36 14.33 -7.45 -9.91
N LEU A 37 13.93 -6.32 -9.31
CA LEU A 37 12.69 -5.65 -9.68
C LEU A 37 12.74 -5.10 -11.10
N SER A 38 13.85 -4.49 -11.49
CA SER A 38 14.02 -3.95 -12.83
C SER A 38 13.82 -5.04 -13.90
N LYS A 39 14.44 -6.18 -13.73
CA LYS A 39 14.28 -7.32 -14.64
C LYS A 39 12.87 -7.87 -14.67
N LEU A 40 12.22 -7.96 -13.51
CA LEU A 40 10.84 -8.43 -13.40
C LEU A 40 9.89 -7.52 -14.16
N TYR A 41 10.00 -6.19 -13.97
CA TYR A 41 9.15 -5.22 -14.67
C TYR A 41 9.45 -5.15 -16.16
N GLU A 42 10.70 -5.21 -16.57
CA GLU A 42 11.09 -5.26 -17.99
C GLU A 42 10.45 -6.44 -18.71
N ARG A 43 10.49 -7.62 -18.10
CA ARG A 43 9.86 -8.82 -18.64
C ARG A 43 8.34 -8.66 -18.74
N ALA A 44 7.71 -8.19 -17.66
CA ALA A 44 6.26 -8.01 -17.62
C ALA A 44 5.78 -6.97 -18.64
N LEU A 45 6.51 -5.86 -18.79
CA LEU A 45 6.22 -4.82 -19.79
C LEU A 45 6.40 -5.32 -21.22
N SER A 46 7.37 -6.21 -21.46
CA SER A 46 7.60 -6.84 -22.76
C SER A 46 6.49 -7.83 -23.13
N GLU A 47 6.04 -8.64 -22.16
CA GLU A 47 5.01 -9.65 -22.37
C GLU A 47 3.59 -9.04 -22.44
N ASN A 48 3.34 -8.02 -21.63
CA ASN A 48 2.04 -7.36 -21.50
C ASN A 48 2.19 -5.84 -21.50
N PRO A 49 2.47 -5.20 -22.65
CA PRO A 49 2.62 -3.74 -22.68
C PRO A 49 1.30 -3.07 -22.30
N PRO A 50 1.29 -2.20 -21.27
CA PRO A 50 0.08 -1.52 -20.85
C PRO A 50 -0.33 -0.41 -21.82
N SER A 51 -1.64 -0.19 -21.94
CA SER A 51 -2.21 0.91 -22.72
C SER A 51 -3.47 1.42 -22.01
N LEU A 52 -4.04 2.51 -22.49
CA LEU A 52 -5.31 3.02 -21.97
C LEU A 52 -6.45 2.01 -22.21
N GLU A 53 -6.38 1.23 -23.26
CA GLU A 53 -7.38 0.20 -23.60
C GLU A 53 -7.14 -1.11 -22.85
N ARG A 54 -5.89 -1.38 -22.48
CA ARG A 54 -5.48 -2.56 -21.72
C ARG A 54 -4.56 -2.16 -20.57
N PRO A 55 -5.09 -1.49 -19.54
CA PRO A 55 -4.29 -1.14 -18.36
C PRO A 55 -3.95 -2.39 -17.57
N TRP A 56 -2.86 -2.33 -16.83
CA TRP A 56 -2.53 -3.37 -15.87
C TRP A 56 -3.53 -3.39 -14.71
N HIS A 57 -3.73 -4.58 -14.15
CA HIS A 57 -4.62 -4.78 -13.01
C HIS A 57 -3.87 -4.58 -11.70
N LEU A 58 -4.33 -3.61 -10.93
CA LEU A 58 -3.80 -3.34 -9.61
C LEU A 58 -4.41 -4.31 -8.59
N VAL A 59 -3.55 -4.97 -7.82
CA VAL A 59 -3.96 -5.84 -6.71
C VAL A 59 -3.67 -5.10 -5.41
N LEU A 60 -4.68 -4.94 -4.59
CA LEU A 60 -4.56 -4.30 -3.27
C LEU A 60 -4.86 -5.32 -2.19
N THR A 61 -4.04 -5.32 -1.14
CA THR A 61 -4.27 -6.14 0.04
C THR A 61 -4.10 -5.31 1.31
N TRP A 62 -4.95 -5.59 2.28
CA TRP A 62 -4.80 -5.06 3.64
C TRP A 62 -4.37 -6.20 4.55
N ASP A 63 -3.38 -5.92 5.38
CA ASP A 63 -2.93 -6.85 6.40
C ASP A 63 -2.81 -6.15 7.75
N GLU A 64 -3.22 -6.83 8.82
CA GLU A 64 -3.08 -6.34 10.18
C GLU A 64 -1.95 -7.08 10.88
N PHE A 65 -1.04 -6.34 11.48
CA PHE A 65 0.05 -6.93 12.24
C PHE A 65 0.23 -6.22 13.58
N CYS A 66 0.85 -6.92 14.53
CA CYS A 66 1.19 -6.36 15.84
C CYS A 66 2.71 -6.27 15.97
N PRO A 67 3.30 -5.07 15.90
CA PRO A 67 4.74 -4.93 16.10
C PRO A 67 5.13 -5.21 17.55
N GLY A 68 6.29 -5.80 17.74
CA GLY A 68 6.87 -6.06 19.06
C GLY A 68 6.71 -7.50 19.54
N ASN A 69 6.58 -7.67 20.87
CA ASN A 69 6.54 -9.01 21.47
C ASN A 69 5.22 -9.74 21.18
N LYS A 70 5.31 -10.85 20.46
CA LYS A 70 4.16 -11.68 20.10
C LYS A 70 3.46 -12.34 21.31
N LEU A 71 4.15 -12.41 22.45
CA LEU A 71 3.60 -12.97 23.69
C LEU A 71 2.70 -12.00 24.46
N LYS A 72 2.80 -10.72 24.18
CA LYS A 72 1.92 -9.68 24.74
C LYS A 72 1.20 -8.96 23.62
N VAL A 73 0.00 -9.42 23.29
CA VAL A 73 -0.84 -8.75 22.31
C VAL A 73 -1.39 -7.47 22.93
N ASP A 74 -0.89 -6.33 22.43
CA ASP A 74 -1.43 -5.02 22.76
C ASP A 74 -2.20 -4.50 21.55
N ASN A 75 -3.52 -4.45 21.67
CA ASN A 75 -4.40 -3.96 20.60
C ASN A 75 -4.12 -2.51 20.20
N ARG A 76 -3.48 -1.71 21.08
CA ARG A 76 -3.09 -0.34 20.78
C ARG A 76 -1.92 -0.27 19.79
N ARG A 77 -1.15 -1.35 19.66
CA ARG A 77 0.01 -1.45 18.77
C ARG A 77 -0.32 -2.05 17.42
N LYS A 78 -1.51 -2.58 17.23
CA LYS A 78 -1.90 -3.14 15.95
C LYS A 78 -1.87 -2.09 14.85
N CYS A 79 -1.25 -2.46 13.75
CA CYS A 79 -1.12 -1.65 12.55
C CYS A 79 -1.76 -2.36 11.37
N MET A 80 -2.25 -1.59 10.42
CA MET A 80 -2.71 -2.06 9.13
C MET A 80 -1.81 -1.55 8.03
N ASP A 81 -1.42 -2.44 7.13
CA ASP A 81 -0.68 -2.14 5.91
C ASP A 81 -1.60 -2.22 4.71
N LEU A 82 -1.48 -1.25 3.82
CA LEU A 82 -1.95 -1.41 2.45
C LEU A 82 -0.76 -1.81 1.59
N SER A 83 -0.84 -2.97 0.98
CA SER A 83 0.14 -3.45 0.01
C SER A 83 -0.46 -3.51 -1.38
N MET A 84 0.36 -3.23 -2.39
CA MET A 84 -0.08 -3.21 -3.77
C MET A 84 0.91 -3.91 -4.68
N ASN A 85 0.39 -4.50 -5.73
CA ASN A 85 1.16 -5.15 -6.78
C ASN A 85 0.36 -5.17 -8.08
N PHE A 86 0.94 -5.70 -9.14
CA PHE A 86 0.27 -5.82 -10.43
C PHE A 86 0.10 -7.30 -10.80
N LEU A 87 -1.10 -7.64 -11.25
CA LEU A 87 -1.45 -9.00 -11.64
C LEU A 87 -0.55 -9.52 -12.77
N GLU A 88 -0.13 -8.64 -13.66
CA GLU A 88 0.68 -8.96 -14.84
C GLU A 88 2.11 -9.37 -14.52
N LEU A 89 2.58 -9.16 -13.29
CA LEU A 89 3.87 -9.69 -12.84
C LEU A 89 3.87 -11.22 -12.71
N GLY A 90 2.67 -11.83 -12.64
CA GLY A 90 2.51 -13.27 -12.60
C GLY A 90 2.45 -13.86 -11.20
N PRO A 91 1.94 -15.10 -11.06
CA PRO A 91 1.73 -15.74 -9.76
C PRO A 91 3.02 -15.98 -8.97
N ALA A 92 4.12 -16.27 -9.66
CA ALA A 92 5.42 -16.47 -9.01
C ALA A 92 5.90 -15.19 -8.32
N ALA A 93 5.76 -14.04 -8.97
CA ALA A 93 6.12 -12.74 -8.41
C ALA A 93 5.18 -12.35 -7.27
N LEU A 94 3.86 -12.55 -7.44
CA LEU A 94 2.87 -12.22 -6.43
C LEU A 94 3.02 -13.03 -5.14
N SER A 95 3.67 -14.19 -5.19
CA SER A 95 3.96 -15.01 -4.01
C SER A 95 5.20 -14.57 -3.24
N GLN A 96 5.94 -13.57 -3.71
CA GLN A 96 7.16 -13.06 -3.10
C GLN A 96 6.92 -11.72 -2.41
N ASP A 97 7.29 -11.60 -1.15
CA ASP A 97 7.07 -10.37 -0.38
C ASP A 97 7.82 -9.16 -0.95
N TRP A 98 9.01 -9.37 -1.50
CA TRP A 98 9.86 -8.29 -1.99
C TRP A 98 9.34 -7.59 -3.25
N THR A 99 8.33 -8.15 -3.93
CA THR A 99 7.71 -7.55 -5.12
C THR A 99 6.59 -6.56 -4.78
N TRP A 100 6.11 -6.59 -3.54
CA TRP A 100 4.99 -5.77 -3.11
C TRP A 100 5.43 -4.40 -2.62
N LEU A 101 4.65 -3.37 -2.96
CA LEU A 101 4.80 -2.03 -2.40
C LEU A 101 3.87 -1.88 -1.20
N THR A 102 4.38 -1.24 -0.14
CA THR A 102 3.56 -0.93 1.05
C THR A 102 3.61 0.57 1.29
N PRO A 103 2.78 1.36 0.57
CA PRO A 103 2.82 2.82 0.68
C PRO A 103 2.18 3.36 1.95
N ILE A 104 1.39 2.56 2.65
CA ILE A 104 0.63 2.99 3.82
C ILE A 104 0.79 1.98 4.95
N CYS A 105 1.06 2.51 6.15
CA CYS A 105 1.01 1.78 7.40
C CYS A 105 0.39 2.69 8.47
N VAL A 106 -0.75 2.30 9.04
CA VAL A 106 -1.43 3.08 10.07
C VAL A 106 -1.86 2.21 11.24
N ARG A 107 -2.01 2.83 12.41
CA ARG A 107 -2.53 2.12 13.59
C ARG A 107 -4.01 1.79 13.40
N THR A 108 -4.39 0.55 13.66
CA THR A 108 -5.77 0.07 13.49
C THR A 108 -6.78 0.87 14.32
N CYS A 109 -6.41 1.29 15.54
CA CYS A 109 -7.30 2.09 16.38
C CYS A 109 -7.63 3.45 15.76
N MET A 110 -6.71 4.04 15.01
CA MET A 110 -6.93 5.32 14.32
C MET A 110 -7.84 5.15 13.10
N ILE A 111 -7.70 4.06 12.36
CA ILE A 111 -8.58 3.75 11.22
C ILE A 111 -10.03 3.64 11.66
N LYS A 112 -10.27 2.95 12.77
CA LYS A 112 -11.63 2.77 13.30
C LYS A 112 -12.28 4.09 13.73
N ALA A 113 -11.47 5.07 14.12
CA ALA A 113 -11.94 6.39 14.53
C ALA A 113 -12.26 7.32 13.35
N VAL A 114 -11.75 7.02 12.16
CA VAL A 114 -11.95 7.83 10.95
C VAL A 114 -13.34 7.57 10.37
N ARG A 115 -14.01 8.64 9.93
CA ARG A 115 -15.30 8.54 9.25
C ARG A 115 -15.14 7.79 7.93
N GLY A 116 -15.88 6.71 7.73
CA GLY A 116 -15.78 5.83 6.57
C GLY A 116 -14.81 4.65 6.75
N GLY A 117 -14.05 4.59 7.85
CA GLY A 117 -13.16 3.49 8.19
C GLY A 117 -12.11 3.21 7.11
N VAL A 118 -11.86 1.94 6.81
CA VAL A 118 -10.84 1.50 5.84
C VAL A 118 -11.02 2.10 4.45
N ALA A 119 -12.26 2.35 4.05
CA ALA A 119 -12.55 2.94 2.73
C ALA A 119 -12.01 4.37 2.58
N SER A 120 -11.92 5.11 3.70
CA SER A 120 -11.35 6.47 3.70
C SER A 120 -9.84 6.48 3.55
N ASP A 121 -9.18 5.40 3.93
CA ASP A 121 -7.72 5.29 3.90
C ASP A 121 -7.18 4.88 2.52
N ALA A 122 -8.06 4.52 1.61
CA ALA A 122 -7.64 4.20 0.25
C ALA A 122 -7.14 5.47 -0.46
N PRO A 123 -5.89 5.48 -0.96
CA PRO A 123 -5.36 6.66 -1.63
C PRO A 123 -6.10 6.93 -2.94
N SER A 124 -6.32 8.22 -3.23
CA SER A 124 -6.82 8.63 -4.53
C SER A 124 -5.67 8.63 -5.53
N PHE A 125 -5.74 7.77 -6.53
CA PHE A 125 -4.78 7.76 -7.62
C PHE A 125 -5.29 8.63 -8.77
N PRO A 126 -4.43 9.51 -9.30
CA PRO A 126 -4.80 10.32 -10.46
C PRO A 126 -4.98 9.49 -11.73
#